data_52c0cca93a7d546480f26281b213bdd1
#
_entry.id   52c0cca93a7d546480f26281b213bdd1
#
_cell.length_a   1.000
_cell.length_b   1.000
_cell.length_c   1.000
_cell.angle_alpha   90.00
_cell.angle_beta   90.00
_cell.angle_gamma   90.00
#
_symmetry.space_group_name_H-M   'P 1'
#
loop_
_entity.id
_entity.type
_entity.pdbx_description
1 polymer ?
#
loop_
_entity_poly.entity_id
_entity_poly.type
_entity_poly.pdbx_seq_one_letter_code
_entity_poly.pdbx_strand_id
1 'polypeptide(L)'
;MTSGANRMAEPGSTARTSLAIDNLRAIVILLVLSFHSVLAYIAFLPHRPFAFDDPPFLWRAFPIVDPQRWFGFDLFCAWQDVFLMSFFLLLSGLFTWPSLMRKGPRAFLADRLFRLGLPFAAVVIFIVPLAHYPTYLQTATEPSLADFWRHWRQLPFWPSGPMWFLWILLAGDLLAAGVYQLLAARRGAVLRLSNYAREHPARFLSSLVLASAVAYVPLALIFGPSDWAQRGPFAFQLSRPLHYAVYFLAGVAIGACGIERGLLAPDGPLVRSWRRWLVAAPLLFGLWAGTTALTLPGPAPLGLQILSGVAFALACFSSCFAVLAVAVRFARIRTPVLDSLKANAFGMYLIHYVFVVWLQYALLPAELPASLKAAFVFGGTLALSWIVTAALRRVPAIGLVIGADRAAPRLAGRPSPAPSRSQGLAR
;
A
#
# COMPACT_ATOMS: atom_id res chain seq x y z
N MET A 1 -8.58 -49.82 -10.25
CA MET A 1 -9.46 -48.91 -10.98
C MET A 1 -10.03 -47.86 -10.02
N THR A 2 -9.37 -46.72 -9.87
CA THR A 2 -9.91 -45.56 -9.15
C THR A 2 -9.64 -44.35 -10.01
N SER A 3 -10.69 -43.89 -10.68
CA SER A 3 -10.73 -42.72 -11.52
C SER A 3 -10.51 -41.46 -10.69
N GLY A 4 -9.32 -40.85 -10.79
CA GLY A 4 -9.02 -39.52 -10.30
C GLY A 4 -9.68 -38.48 -11.18
N ALA A 5 -10.90 -38.08 -10.82
CA ALA A 5 -11.61 -36.99 -11.49
C ALA A 5 -10.82 -35.68 -11.33
N ASN A 6 -10.13 -35.31 -12.38
CA ASN A 6 -9.54 -34.00 -12.57
C ASN A 6 -10.69 -32.98 -12.69
N ARG A 7 -11.15 -32.41 -11.57
CA ARG A 7 -12.12 -31.32 -11.58
C ARG A 7 -11.45 -30.10 -12.21
N MET A 8 -11.67 -29.92 -13.49
CA MET A 8 -11.38 -28.67 -14.18
C MET A 8 -12.11 -27.55 -13.43
N ALA A 9 -11.36 -26.57 -12.92
CA ALA A 9 -11.91 -25.41 -12.24
C ALA A 9 -12.89 -24.69 -13.21
N GLU A 10 -14.13 -24.52 -12.78
CA GLU A 10 -15.14 -23.81 -13.56
C GLU A 10 -14.62 -22.40 -13.98
N PRO A 11 -14.86 -21.98 -15.24
CA PRO A 11 -14.42 -20.66 -15.72
C PRO A 11 -14.90 -19.47 -14.88
N GLY A 12 -16.00 -19.65 -14.10
CA GLY A 12 -16.52 -18.62 -13.20
C GLY A 12 -15.72 -18.42 -11.90
N SER A 13 -14.86 -19.36 -11.49
CA SER A 13 -14.11 -19.23 -10.22
C SER A 13 -12.85 -18.36 -10.38
N THR A 14 -12.20 -18.42 -11.53
CA THR A 14 -11.01 -17.63 -11.88
C THR A 14 -11.31 -16.13 -11.94
N ALA A 15 -12.45 -15.77 -12.56
CA ALA A 15 -12.91 -14.39 -12.63
C ALA A 15 -13.21 -13.78 -11.24
N ARG A 16 -13.60 -14.59 -10.25
CA ARG A 16 -14.01 -14.12 -8.91
C ARG A 16 -12.85 -13.68 -8.03
N THR A 17 -11.74 -14.40 -7.99
CA THR A 17 -10.56 -13.99 -7.20
C THR A 17 -9.88 -12.78 -7.81
N SER A 18 -9.75 -12.73 -9.14
CA SER A 18 -9.22 -11.57 -9.85
C SER A 18 -10.02 -10.31 -9.53
N LEU A 19 -11.36 -10.39 -9.57
CA LEU A 19 -12.25 -9.29 -9.23
C LEU A 19 -12.09 -8.83 -7.77
N ALA A 20 -11.96 -9.77 -6.82
CA ALA A 20 -11.77 -9.43 -5.41
C ALA A 20 -10.44 -8.69 -5.18
N ILE A 21 -9.36 -9.14 -5.82
CA ILE A 21 -8.05 -8.48 -5.74
C ILE A 21 -8.07 -7.12 -6.46
N ASP A 22 -8.80 -6.98 -7.55
CA ASP A 22 -8.98 -5.67 -8.19
C ASP A 22 -9.79 -4.70 -7.30
N ASN A 23 -10.86 -5.17 -6.65
CA ASN A 23 -11.64 -4.36 -5.71
C ASN A 23 -10.83 -4.00 -4.46
N LEU A 24 -9.85 -4.81 -4.09
CA LEU A 24 -8.95 -4.53 -2.98
C LEU A 24 -8.16 -3.23 -3.17
N ARG A 25 -7.87 -2.82 -4.41
CA ARG A 25 -7.24 -1.52 -4.72
C ARG A 25 -8.11 -0.34 -4.25
N ALA A 26 -9.43 -0.46 -4.39
CA ALA A 26 -10.37 0.55 -3.88
C ALA A 26 -10.39 0.58 -2.35
N ILE A 27 -10.39 -0.59 -1.70
CA ILE A 27 -10.37 -0.68 -0.24
C ILE A 27 -9.08 -0.06 0.31
N VAL A 28 -7.97 -0.39 -0.32
CA VAL A 28 -6.64 0.06 0.11
C VAL A 28 -6.48 1.57 0.00
N ILE A 29 -6.97 2.22 -1.07
CA ILE A 29 -6.93 3.68 -1.14
C ILE A 29 -7.77 4.34 -0.04
N LEU A 30 -8.93 3.77 0.29
CA LEU A 30 -9.74 4.27 1.40
C LEU A 30 -9.01 4.17 2.75
N LEU A 31 -8.25 3.08 2.99
CA LEU A 31 -7.41 2.93 4.18
C LEU A 31 -6.30 3.99 4.22
N VAL A 32 -5.64 4.28 3.10
CA VAL A 32 -4.61 5.33 3.05
C VAL A 32 -5.20 6.71 3.33
N LEU A 33 -6.32 7.04 2.71
CA LEU A 33 -6.98 8.32 2.94
C LEU A 33 -7.43 8.47 4.39
N SER A 34 -8.04 7.42 4.96
CA SER A 34 -8.48 7.44 6.36
C SER A 34 -7.32 7.60 7.33
N PHE A 35 -6.18 6.92 7.10
CA PHE A 35 -4.97 7.06 7.89
C PHE A 35 -4.50 8.52 7.98
N HIS A 36 -4.30 9.17 6.82
CA HIS A 36 -3.79 10.53 6.81
C HIS A 36 -4.83 11.55 7.31
N SER A 37 -6.12 11.27 7.14
CA SER A 37 -7.20 12.17 7.58
C SER A 37 -7.30 12.33 9.09
N VAL A 38 -6.87 11.32 9.86
CA VAL A 38 -6.96 11.34 11.33
C VAL A 38 -5.67 11.79 12.03
N LEU A 39 -4.54 11.88 11.30
CA LEU A 39 -3.21 12.14 11.90
C LEU A 39 -3.12 13.47 12.68
N ALA A 40 -3.86 14.50 12.31
CA ALA A 40 -3.87 15.78 13.04
C ALA A 40 -4.53 15.68 14.42
N TYR A 41 -5.34 14.63 14.65
CA TYR A 41 -6.24 14.49 15.79
C TYR A 41 -5.85 13.37 16.76
N ILE A 42 -4.64 12.80 16.64
CA ILE A 42 -4.15 11.76 17.55
C ILE A 42 -3.73 12.36 18.90
N ALA A 43 -3.95 11.63 19.99
CA ALA A 43 -3.67 12.11 21.34
C ALA A 43 -2.17 12.20 21.66
N PHE A 44 -1.35 11.42 20.96
CA PHE A 44 0.12 11.40 21.12
C PHE A 44 0.80 12.73 20.75
N LEU A 45 0.19 13.59 19.91
CA LEU A 45 0.81 14.83 19.45
C LEU A 45 1.01 15.84 20.60
N PRO A 46 2.05 16.70 20.52
CA PRO A 46 2.26 17.79 21.48
C PRO A 46 1.15 18.84 21.36
N HIS A 47 1.00 19.70 22.40
CA HIS A 47 0.00 20.77 22.38
C HIS A 47 0.31 21.92 21.42
N ARG A 48 1.56 22.02 20.97
CA ARG A 48 2.00 23.06 20.03
C ARG A 48 2.40 22.43 18.71
N PRO A 49 2.19 23.12 17.58
CA PRO A 49 2.72 22.71 16.29
C PRO A 49 4.24 22.52 16.33
N PHE A 50 4.74 21.64 15.50
CA PHE A 50 6.18 21.46 15.33
C PHE A 50 6.76 22.64 14.54
N ALA A 51 7.88 23.20 15.03
CA ALA A 51 8.61 24.23 14.31
C ALA A 51 9.02 23.72 12.89
N PHE A 52 8.85 24.58 11.89
CA PHE A 52 9.10 24.20 10.50
C PHE A 52 10.61 24.01 10.22
N ASP A 53 11.45 24.84 10.86
CA ASP A 53 12.89 24.92 10.59
C ASP A 53 13.75 24.13 11.58
N ASP A 54 13.18 23.67 12.69
CA ASP A 54 13.93 23.03 13.77
C ASP A 54 13.77 21.52 13.80
N PRO A 55 14.88 20.75 14.03
CA PRO A 55 14.77 19.34 14.29
C PRO A 55 13.92 19.06 15.55
N PRO A 56 13.27 17.90 15.62
CA PRO A 56 13.44 16.73 14.75
C PRO A 56 12.55 16.71 13.49
N PHE A 57 11.96 17.82 13.08
CA PHE A 57 11.12 17.95 11.88
C PHE A 57 9.95 16.95 11.83
N LEU A 58 9.31 16.70 12.97
CA LEU A 58 8.20 15.72 13.08
C LEU A 58 6.95 16.09 12.26
N TRP A 59 6.84 17.36 11.87
CA TRP A 59 5.81 17.79 10.92
C TRP A 59 5.82 17.04 9.59
N ARG A 60 6.92 16.38 9.22
CA ARG A 60 6.96 15.48 8.04
C ARG A 60 5.94 14.34 8.13
N ALA A 61 5.73 13.81 9.34
CA ALA A 61 4.76 12.76 9.62
C ALA A 61 3.42 13.34 10.08
N PHE A 62 3.45 14.46 10.80
CA PHE A 62 2.30 15.13 11.42
C PHE A 62 2.25 16.60 11.02
N PRO A 63 1.83 16.90 9.76
CA PRO A 63 1.94 18.25 9.20
C PRO A 63 1.08 19.27 9.92
N ILE A 64 -0.07 18.88 10.44
CA ILE A 64 -0.98 19.72 11.21
C ILE A 64 -1.19 19.12 12.60
N VAL A 65 -1.19 19.96 13.61
CA VAL A 65 -1.47 19.62 15.00
C VAL A 65 -2.74 20.38 15.44
N ASP A 66 -3.81 19.64 15.66
CA ASP A 66 -5.10 20.19 16.10
C ASP A 66 -5.24 20.06 17.63
N PRO A 67 -5.82 21.04 18.33
CA PRO A 67 -6.10 20.93 19.77
C PRO A 67 -7.14 19.86 20.10
N GLN A 68 -8.05 19.56 19.20
CA GLN A 68 -9.07 18.51 19.37
C GLN A 68 -8.50 17.14 19.06
N ARG A 69 -8.54 16.21 20.01
CA ARG A 69 -7.85 14.91 19.93
C ARG A 69 -8.72 13.77 20.44
N TRP A 70 -8.40 12.58 19.92
CA TRP A 70 -9.07 11.36 20.37
C TRP A 70 -8.12 10.16 20.32
N PHE A 71 -7.91 9.52 21.47
CA PHE A 71 -7.00 8.35 21.59
C PHE A 71 -7.37 7.17 20.67
N GLY A 72 -8.64 7.02 20.29
CA GLY A 72 -9.05 6.00 19.33
C GLY A 72 -8.34 6.14 17.98
N PHE A 73 -7.92 7.35 17.58
CA PHE A 73 -7.15 7.56 16.37
C PHE A 73 -5.70 7.11 16.50
N ASP A 74 -5.11 7.16 17.69
CA ASP A 74 -3.78 6.58 17.96
C ASP A 74 -3.79 5.08 17.70
N LEU A 75 -4.76 4.36 18.24
CA LEU A 75 -4.91 2.92 18.02
C LEU A 75 -5.20 2.58 16.55
N PHE A 76 -6.03 3.39 15.89
CA PHE A 76 -6.34 3.21 14.46
C PHE A 76 -5.12 3.40 13.58
N CYS A 77 -4.35 4.48 13.80
CA CYS A 77 -3.10 4.74 13.07
C CYS A 77 -2.06 3.66 13.37
N ALA A 78 -1.90 3.28 14.64
CA ALA A 78 -0.98 2.23 15.04
C ALA A 78 -1.29 0.90 14.36
N TRP A 79 -2.58 0.50 14.30
CA TRP A 79 -2.99 -0.70 13.59
C TRP A 79 -2.64 -0.63 12.09
N GLN A 80 -2.93 0.47 11.41
CA GLN A 80 -2.61 0.62 10.00
C GLN A 80 -1.09 0.64 9.76
N ASP A 81 -0.31 1.32 10.59
CA ASP A 81 1.15 1.39 10.48
C ASP A 81 1.81 0.00 10.60
N VAL A 82 1.25 -0.86 11.45
CA VAL A 82 1.76 -2.23 11.64
C VAL A 82 1.72 -3.05 10.35
N PHE A 83 0.66 -2.94 9.54
CA PHE A 83 0.49 -3.89 8.43
C PHE A 83 0.38 -3.27 7.04
N LEU A 84 -0.11 -2.03 6.91
CA LEU A 84 -0.57 -1.50 5.62
C LEU A 84 0.53 -1.50 4.55
N MET A 85 1.75 -1.09 4.90
CA MET A 85 2.87 -1.06 3.94
C MET A 85 3.33 -2.46 3.54
N SER A 86 3.42 -3.39 4.50
CA SER A 86 3.72 -4.80 4.23
C SER A 86 2.66 -5.45 3.36
N PHE A 87 1.40 -5.09 3.58
CA PHE A 87 0.27 -5.55 2.78
C PHE A 87 0.34 -5.06 1.32
N PHE A 88 0.66 -3.78 1.11
CA PHE A 88 0.89 -3.25 -0.24
C PHE A 88 2.01 -3.98 -0.98
N LEU A 89 3.12 -4.26 -0.28
CA LEU A 89 4.24 -4.98 -0.87
C LEU A 89 3.88 -6.43 -1.20
N LEU A 90 3.14 -7.10 -0.33
CA LEU A 90 2.57 -8.41 -0.60
C LEU A 90 1.70 -8.40 -1.87
N LEU A 91 0.78 -7.43 -1.98
CA LEU A 91 -0.08 -7.27 -3.15
C LEU A 91 0.71 -6.95 -4.42
N SER A 92 1.72 -6.10 -4.35
CA SER A 92 2.59 -5.80 -5.49
C SER A 92 3.33 -7.04 -5.96
N GLY A 93 3.88 -7.83 -5.03
CA GLY A 93 4.58 -9.08 -5.30
C GLY A 93 3.73 -10.09 -6.07
N LEU A 94 2.41 -10.19 -5.77
CA LEU A 94 1.49 -11.12 -6.46
C LEU A 94 1.54 -11.00 -7.99
N PHE A 95 1.75 -9.79 -8.52
CA PHE A 95 1.71 -9.52 -9.96
C PHE A 95 3.11 -9.39 -10.58
N THR A 96 4.15 -9.33 -9.76
CA THR A 96 5.52 -9.04 -10.22
C THR A 96 6.10 -10.18 -11.04
N TRP A 97 6.05 -11.43 -10.54
CA TRP A 97 6.65 -12.57 -11.24
C TRP A 97 5.99 -12.87 -12.59
N PRO A 98 4.65 -12.96 -12.71
CA PRO A 98 4.00 -13.12 -14.00
C PRO A 98 4.31 -11.99 -15.00
N SER A 99 4.50 -10.76 -14.50
CA SER A 99 4.86 -9.62 -15.32
C SER A 99 6.31 -9.70 -15.83
N LEU A 100 7.25 -10.11 -14.97
CA LEU A 100 8.66 -10.38 -15.33
C LEU A 100 8.78 -11.49 -16.39
N MET A 101 8.06 -12.60 -16.20
CA MET A 101 8.06 -13.71 -17.14
C MET A 101 7.55 -13.29 -18.53
N ARG A 102 6.53 -12.44 -18.57
CA ARG A 102 5.91 -11.99 -19.84
C ARG A 102 6.75 -10.93 -20.56
N LYS A 103 7.31 -9.94 -19.82
CA LYS A 103 7.95 -8.75 -20.41
C LYS A 103 9.47 -8.88 -20.49
N GLY A 104 10.07 -9.75 -19.68
CA GLY A 104 11.50 -9.75 -19.41
C GLY A 104 11.93 -8.60 -18.49
N PRO A 105 13.14 -8.69 -17.87
CA PRO A 105 13.55 -7.78 -16.80
C PRO A 105 13.74 -6.33 -17.26
N ARG A 106 14.31 -6.10 -18.46
CA ARG A 106 14.55 -4.74 -18.98
C ARG A 106 13.24 -3.98 -19.23
N ALA A 107 12.30 -4.60 -19.96
CA ALA A 107 11.02 -3.97 -20.28
C ALA A 107 10.14 -3.84 -19.02
N PHE A 108 10.24 -4.78 -18.08
CA PHE A 108 9.57 -4.70 -16.79
C PHE A 108 10.08 -3.49 -16.00
N LEU A 109 11.39 -3.31 -15.83
CA LEU A 109 11.95 -2.19 -15.08
C LEU A 109 11.66 -0.84 -15.73
N ALA A 110 11.75 -0.75 -17.07
CA ALA A 110 11.38 0.48 -17.78
C ALA A 110 9.90 0.86 -17.52
N ASP A 111 8.99 -0.12 -17.55
CA ASP A 111 7.57 0.08 -17.25
C ASP A 111 7.37 0.52 -15.77
N ARG A 112 8.13 -0.05 -14.83
CA ARG A 112 8.07 0.33 -13.41
C ARG A 112 8.63 1.71 -13.13
N LEU A 113 9.76 2.07 -13.74
CA LEU A 113 10.32 3.41 -13.65
C LEU A 113 9.35 4.46 -14.19
N PHE A 114 8.69 4.18 -15.31
CA PHE A 114 7.68 5.08 -15.85
C PHE A 114 6.44 5.20 -14.93
N ARG A 115 5.95 4.08 -14.36
CA ARG A 115 4.71 4.05 -13.57
C ARG A 115 4.87 4.42 -12.10
N LEU A 116 6.06 4.29 -11.52
CA LEU A 116 6.33 4.60 -10.12
C LEU A 116 7.36 5.73 -9.99
N GLY A 117 8.47 5.67 -10.72
CA GLY A 117 9.56 6.64 -10.62
C GLY A 117 9.19 8.02 -11.13
N LEU A 118 8.57 8.11 -12.33
CA LEU A 118 8.13 9.40 -12.88
C LEU A 118 7.05 10.07 -12.01
N PRO A 119 5.95 9.38 -11.58
CA PRO A 119 5.00 9.97 -10.65
C PRO A 119 5.62 10.37 -9.32
N PHE A 120 6.53 9.55 -8.77
CA PHE A 120 7.27 9.90 -7.55
C PHE A 120 8.00 11.25 -7.71
N ALA A 121 8.81 11.39 -8.75
CA ALA A 121 9.57 12.61 -8.99
C ALA A 121 8.64 13.82 -9.21
N ALA A 122 7.60 13.68 -10.04
CA ALA A 122 6.67 14.77 -10.34
C ALA A 122 5.92 15.23 -9.08
N VAL A 123 5.40 14.29 -8.27
CA VAL A 123 4.66 14.64 -7.05
C VAL A 123 5.57 15.24 -5.99
N VAL A 124 6.76 14.67 -5.78
CA VAL A 124 7.71 15.19 -4.80
C VAL A 124 8.18 16.61 -5.14
N ILE A 125 8.36 16.92 -6.41
CA ILE A 125 8.83 18.24 -6.84
C ILE A 125 7.68 19.28 -6.80
N PHE A 126 6.49 18.93 -7.27
CA PHE A 126 5.43 19.92 -7.51
C PHE A 126 4.29 19.88 -6.49
N ILE A 127 3.93 18.71 -5.98
CA ILE A 127 2.72 18.51 -5.16
C ILE A 127 3.06 18.54 -3.66
N VAL A 128 4.18 17.93 -3.27
CA VAL A 128 4.57 17.85 -1.85
C VAL A 128 4.84 19.23 -1.23
N PRO A 129 5.51 20.19 -1.89
CA PRO A 129 5.63 21.56 -1.36
C PRO A 129 4.26 22.21 -1.12
N LEU A 130 3.32 22.07 -2.08
CA LEU A 130 1.96 22.58 -1.95
C LEU A 130 1.22 21.94 -0.76
N ALA A 131 1.43 20.64 -0.50
CA ALA A 131 0.83 19.95 0.63
C ALA A 131 1.39 20.42 1.98
N HIS A 132 2.67 20.84 2.05
CA HIS A 132 3.29 21.30 3.29
C HIS A 132 3.24 22.82 3.51
N TYR A 133 2.71 23.57 2.57
CA TYR A 133 2.53 25.01 2.76
C TYR A 133 1.66 25.35 4.00
N PRO A 134 0.51 24.66 4.26
CA PRO A 134 -0.26 24.86 5.49
C PRO A 134 0.52 24.54 6.77
N THR A 135 1.45 23.58 6.72
CA THR A 135 2.34 23.27 7.86
C THR A 135 3.20 24.47 8.23
N TYR A 136 3.77 25.15 7.23
CA TYR A 136 4.50 26.40 7.43
C TYR A 136 3.57 27.51 7.95
N LEU A 137 2.37 27.67 7.38
CA LEU A 137 1.40 28.66 7.82
C LEU A 137 0.99 28.52 9.29
N GLN A 138 1.00 27.31 9.83
CA GLN A 138 0.61 27.05 11.23
C GLN A 138 1.60 27.65 12.24
N THR A 139 2.86 27.87 11.83
CA THR A 139 3.94 28.32 12.73
C THR A 139 4.57 29.66 12.33
N ALA A 140 4.34 30.13 11.11
CA ALA A 140 4.90 31.37 10.61
C ALA A 140 4.19 32.59 11.23
N THR A 141 4.98 33.58 11.69
CA THR A 141 4.48 34.86 12.22
C THR A 141 4.03 35.81 11.12
N GLU A 142 4.79 35.89 10.04
CA GLU A 142 4.50 36.71 8.87
C GLU A 142 4.60 35.83 7.61
N PRO A 143 3.56 35.04 7.31
CA PRO A 143 3.64 34.06 6.25
C PRO A 143 3.66 34.70 4.86
N SER A 144 4.67 34.36 4.06
CA SER A 144 4.73 34.68 2.64
C SER A 144 5.18 33.46 1.82
N LEU A 145 4.78 33.43 0.56
CA LEU A 145 5.20 32.36 -0.34
C LEU A 145 6.72 32.40 -0.60
N ALA A 146 7.32 33.58 -0.64
CA ALA A 146 8.76 33.75 -0.82
C ALA A 146 9.54 33.20 0.37
N ASP A 147 9.08 33.48 1.59
CA ASP A 147 9.68 32.98 2.82
C ASP A 147 9.52 31.46 2.94
N PHE A 148 8.35 30.94 2.64
CA PHE A 148 8.15 29.48 2.56
C PHE A 148 9.20 28.81 1.67
N TRP A 149 9.42 29.34 0.44
CA TRP A 149 10.41 28.77 -0.47
C TRP A 149 11.87 28.96 0.01
N ARG A 150 12.15 30.04 0.75
CA ARG A 150 13.44 30.23 1.40
C ARG A 150 13.69 29.12 2.43
N HIS A 151 12.75 28.92 3.38
CA HIS A 151 12.82 27.90 4.42
C HIS A 151 12.83 26.48 3.81
N TRP A 152 11.96 26.20 2.83
CA TRP A 152 11.91 24.92 2.14
C TRP A 152 13.27 24.49 1.54
N ARG A 153 13.98 25.42 0.92
CA ARG A 153 15.29 25.17 0.32
C ARG A 153 16.42 25.01 1.33
N GLN A 154 16.24 25.49 2.55
CA GLN A 154 17.21 25.37 3.65
C GLN A 154 17.04 24.07 4.44
N LEU A 155 15.95 23.30 4.23
CA LEU A 155 15.77 22.01 4.86
C LEU A 155 16.93 21.05 4.51
N PRO A 156 17.44 20.28 5.48
CA PRO A 156 18.54 19.34 5.26
C PRO A 156 18.13 18.10 4.43
N PHE A 157 16.90 18.04 3.96
CA PHE A 157 16.30 16.99 3.16
C PHE A 157 15.23 17.59 2.25
N TRP A 158 14.73 16.78 1.30
CA TRP A 158 13.53 17.12 0.53
C TRP A 158 12.37 16.24 0.99
N PRO A 159 11.32 16.78 1.61
CA PRO A 159 10.19 15.99 2.07
C PRO A 159 9.52 15.23 0.92
N SER A 160 9.17 13.98 1.13
CA SER A 160 8.45 13.18 0.15
C SER A 160 6.99 12.91 0.52
N GLY A 161 6.58 13.29 1.74
CA GLY A 161 5.25 12.95 2.25
C GLY A 161 4.95 11.45 2.09
N PRO A 162 3.71 11.06 1.79
CA PRO A 162 3.36 9.66 1.57
C PRO A 162 4.04 9.01 0.36
N MET A 163 4.68 9.80 -0.50
CA MET A 163 5.29 9.28 -1.74
C MET A 163 6.52 8.40 -1.47
N TRP A 164 7.11 8.45 -0.26
CA TRP A 164 8.22 7.58 0.11
C TRP A 164 7.95 6.10 -0.22
N PHE A 165 6.71 5.68 -0.19
CA PHE A 165 6.35 4.29 -0.47
C PHE A 165 6.52 3.90 -1.95
N LEU A 166 6.40 4.83 -2.90
CA LEU A 166 6.58 4.54 -4.34
C LEU A 166 8.00 4.07 -4.65
N TRP A 167 9.00 4.67 -4.04
CA TRP A 167 10.37 4.25 -4.27
C TRP A 167 10.69 2.91 -3.56
N ILE A 168 10.04 2.63 -2.41
CA ILE A 168 10.14 1.30 -1.76
C ILE A 168 9.54 0.21 -2.66
N LEU A 169 8.40 0.47 -3.30
CA LEU A 169 7.84 -0.45 -4.30
C LEU A 169 8.80 -0.65 -5.47
N LEU A 170 9.41 0.41 -5.96
CA LEU A 170 10.40 0.33 -7.04
C LEU A 170 11.62 -0.47 -6.61
N ALA A 171 12.10 -0.31 -5.38
CA ALA A 171 13.18 -1.12 -4.83
C ALA A 171 12.81 -2.61 -4.76
N GLY A 172 11.57 -2.94 -4.37
CA GLY A 172 11.03 -4.30 -4.43
C GLY A 172 11.03 -4.87 -5.85
N ASP A 173 10.59 -4.08 -6.84
CA ASP A 173 10.60 -4.49 -8.24
C ASP A 173 12.03 -4.69 -8.79
N LEU A 174 13.00 -3.86 -8.37
CA LEU A 174 14.43 -4.03 -8.67
C LEU A 174 14.97 -5.32 -8.05
N LEU A 175 14.64 -5.59 -6.78
CA LEU A 175 15.00 -6.83 -6.10
C LEU A 175 14.46 -8.05 -6.87
N ALA A 176 13.19 -8.04 -7.27
CA ALA A 176 12.60 -9.15 -8.03
C ALA A 176 13.27 -9.35 -9.40
N ALA A 177 13.59 -8.26 -10.09
CA ALA A 177 14.31 -8.33 -11.37
C ALA A 177 15.74 -8.88 -11.20
N GLY A 178 16.43 -8.49 -10.12
CA GLY A 178 17.74 -9.04 -9.76
C GLY A 178 17.65 -10.53 -9.44
N VAL A 179 16.71 -10.95 -8.61
CA VAL A 179 16.44 -12.36 -8.29
C VAL A 179 16.11 -13.16 -9.56
N TYR A 180 15.30 -12.59 -10.46
CA TYR A 180 14.97 -13.23 -11.74
C TYR A 180 16.21 -13.46 -12.62
N GLN A 181 17.16 -12.53 -12.65
CA GLN A 181 18.40 -12.65 -13.41
C GLN A 181 19.37 -13.63 -12.75
N LEU A 182 19.59 -13.52 -11.45
CA LEU A 182 20.48 -14.40 -10.67
C LEU A 182 20.01 -15.86 -10.72
N LEU A 183 18.70 -16.07 -10.70
CA LEU A 183 18.09 -17.41 -10.78
C LEU A 183 17.79 -17.82 -12.24
N ALA A 184 18.41 -17.20 -13.25
CA ALA A 184 18.14 -17.52 -14.65
C ALA A 184 18.27 -19.01 -14.97
N ALA A 185 19.29 -19.68 -14.42
CA ALA A 185 19.50 -21.14 -14.53
C ALA A 185 18.58 -21.96 -13.58
N ARG A 186 17.96 -21.35 -12.59
CA ARG A 186 17.13 -21.99 -11.55
C ARG A 186 15.73 -21.37 -11.44
N ARG A 187 15.18 -20.84 -12.53
CA ARG A 187 13.83 -20.23 -12.55
C ARG A 187 12.74 -21.13 -11.95
N GLY A 188 12.91 -22.43 -12.04
CA GLY A 188 12.06 -23.41 -11.38
C GLY A 188 12.07 -23.33 -9.85
N ALA A 189 13.02 -22.63 -9.20
CA ALA A 189 13.03 -22.50 -7.74
C ALA A 189 11.87 -21.66 -7.23
N VAL A 190 11.54 -20.54 -7.91
CA VAL A 190 10.37 -19.70 -7.56
C VAL A 190 9.08 -20.47 -7.78
N LEU A 191 8.98 -21.24 -8.87
CA LEU A 191 7.81 -22.09 -9.13
C LEU A 191 7.69 -23.22 -8.10
N ARG A 192 8.83 -23.82 -7.66
CA ARG A 192 8.82 -24.80 -6.56
C ARG A 192 8.34 -24.19 -5.25
N LEU A 193 8.81 -22.99 -4.92
CA LEU A 193 8.34 -22.26 -3.73
C LEU A 193 6.84 -21.95 -3.81
N SER A 194 6.36 -21.55 -4.99
CA SER A 194 4.94 -21.31 -5.24
C SER A 194 4.10 -22.60 -5.10
N ASN A 195 4.58 -23.70 -5.63
CA ASN A 195 3.93 -25.02 -5.45
C ASN A 195 3.94 -25.44 -3.98
N TYR A 196 5.05 -25.24 -3.27
CA TYR A 196 5.13 -25.52 -1.83
C TYR A 196 4.13 -24.69 -1.04
N ALA A 197 4.00 -23.39 -1.34
CA ALA A 197 3.00 -22.51 -0.71
C ALA A 197 1.56 -23.00 -0.96
N ARG A 198 1.30 -23.59 -2.14
CA ARG A 198 0.01 -24.17 -2.52
C ARG A 198 -0.27 -25.51 -1.81
N GLU A 199 0.72 -26.37 -1.76
CA GLU A 199 0.59 -27.74 -1.22
C GLU A 199 0.66 -27.78 0.32
N HIS A 200 1.46 -26.87 0.91
CA HIS A 200 1.70 -26.78 2.34
C HIS A 200 1.42 -25.37 2.89
N PRO A 201 0.20 -24.84 2.77
CA PRO A 201 -0.10 -23.45 3.12
C PRO A 201 0.22 -23.10 4.58
N ALA A 202 -0.04 -24.01 5.52
CA ALA A 202 0.27 -23.77 6.94
C ALA A 202 1.77 -23.61 7.19
N ARG A 203 2.60 -24.49 6.60
CA ARG A 203 4.07 -24.42 6.74
C ARG A 203 4.62 -23.16 6.08
N PHE A 204 4.10 -22.78 4.89
CA PHE A 204 4.48 -21.55 4.22
C PHE A 204 4.15 -20.32 5.08
N LEU A 205 2.95 -20.25 5.65
CA LEU A 205 2.53 -19.16 6.53
C LEU A 205 3.37 -19.09 7.81
N SER A 206 3.69 -20.21 8.43
CA SER A 206 4.58 -20.27 9.60
C SER A 206 6.00 -19.80 9.25
N SER A 207 6.52 -20.21 8.09
CA SER A 207 7.83 -19.74 7.61
C SER A 207 7.83 -18.23 7.32
N LEU A 208 6.73 -17.69 6.83
CA LEU A 208 6.57 -16.25 6.60
C LEU A 208 6.61 -15.47 7.92
N VAL A 209 5.91 -15.94 8.95
CA VAL A 209 5.95 -15.31 10.29
C VAL A 209 7.36 -15.34 10.86
N LEU A 210 8.03 -16.48 10.79
CA LEU A 210 9.41 -16.62 11.27
C LEU A 210 10.36 -15.70 10.52
N ALA A 211 10.32 -15.70 9.19
CA ALA A 211 11.13 -14.80 8.35
C ALA A 211 10.84 -13.33 8.64
N SER A 212 9.58 -12.98 8.85
CA SER A 212 9.14 -11.63 9.23
C SER A 212 9.75 -11.21 10.58
N ALA A 213 9.68 -12.06 11.60
CA ALA A 213 10.26 -11.78 12.91
C ALA A 213 11.80 -11.67 12.84
N VAL A 214 12.47 -12.61 12.17
CA VAL A 214 13.94 -12.59 11.97
C VAL A 214 14.40 -11.35 11.20
N ALA A 215 13.61 -10.87 10.23
CA ALA A 215 13.91 -9.69 9.45
C ALA A 215 13.67 -8.38 10.22
N TYR A 216 12.68 -8.35 11.11
CA TYR A 216 12.27 -7.14 11.82
C TYR A 216 13.01 -6.96 13.16
N VAL A 217 13.01 -7.99 14.03
CA VAL A 217 13.44 -7.86 15.42
C VAL A 217 14.88 -7.35 15.57
N PRO A 218 15.88 -7.89 14.86
CA PRO A 218 17.24 -7.40 15.01
C PRO A 218 17.39 -5.92 14.62
N LEU A 219 16.75 -5.50 13.52
CA LEU A 219 16.80 -4.11 13.08
C LEU A 219 16.06 -3.17 14.04
N ALA A 220 14.95 -3.61 14.62
CA ALA A 220 14.23 -2.85 15.62
C ALA A 220 15.01 -2.69 16.93
N LEU A 221 15.82 -3.70 17.32
CA LEU A 221 16.72 -3.61 18.47
C LEU A 221 17.91 -2.68 18.23
N ILE A 222 18.44 -2.66 17.01
CA ILE A 222 19.63 -1.84 16.65
C ILE A 222 19.25 -0.38 16.43
N PHE A 223 18.19 -0.12 15.69
CA PHE A 223 17.81 1.21 15.20
C PHE A 223 16.60 1.81 15.91
N GLY A 224 15.93 1.05 16.78
CA GLY A 224 14.61 1.44 17.27
C GLY A 224 13.47 1.06 16.32
N PRO A 225 12.24 0.85 16.84
CA PRO A 225 11.09 0.43 16.05
C PRO A 225 10.57 1.50 15.07
N SER A 226 10.82 2.78 15.35
CA SER A 226 10.20 3.93 14.64
C SER A 226 11.20 4.86 13.98
N ASP A 227 12.50 4.59 14.02
CA ASP A 227 13.52 5.48 13.49
C ASP A 227 13.55 5.50 11.97
N TRP A 228 13.69 6.71 11.42
CA TRP A 228 13.68 6.97 9.99
C TRP A 228 15.03 7.43 9.49
N ALA A 229 15.49 6.83 8.39
CA ALA A 229 16.54 7.39 7.55
C ALA A 229 15.93 8.24 6.45
N GLN A 230 16.58 9.37 6.12
CA GLN A 230 16.18 10.21 5.00
C GLN A 230 17.41 10.79 4.30
N ARG A 231 17.45 10.61 2.97
CA ARG A 231 18.42 11.28 2.08
C ARG A 231 17.68 11.91 0.91
N GLY A 232 17.71 13.25 0.84
CA GLY A 232 16.89 13.95 -0.12
C GLY A 232 15.42 13.52 0.00
N PRO A 233 14.76 13.09 -1.09
CA PRO A 233 13.37 12.64 -1.05
C PRO A 233 13.20 11.16 -0.63
N PHE A 234 14.29 10.42 -0.42
CA PHE A 234 14.23 9.00 -0.08
C PHE A 234 14.18 8.83 1.44
N ALA A 235 13.03 8.44 1.94
CA ALA A 235 12.79 8.18 3.36
C ALA A 235 12.33 6.74 3.57
N PHE A 236 12.76 6.09 4.67
CA PHE A 236 12.31 4.77 5.08
C PHE A 236 12.58 4.52 6.56
N GLN A 237 11.77 3.68 7.18
CA GLN A 237 12.01 3.24 8.56
C GLN A 237 13.13 2.20 8.58
N LEU A 238 14.14 2.43 9.46
CA LEU A 238 15.35 1.60 9.54
C LEU A 238 15.07 0.15 9.98
N SER A 239 14.05 -0.05 10.78
CA SER A 239 13.64 -1.38 11.26
C SER A 239 12.93 -2.25 10.20
N ARG A 240 12.43 -1.68 9.10
CA ARG A 240 11.46 -2.36 8.22
C ARG A 240 11.94 -2.84 6.86
N PRO A 241 13.08 -2.47 6.27
CA PRO A 241 13.41 -2.81 4.88
C PRO A 241 13.42 -4.31 4.59
N LEU A 242 14.05 -5.12 5.47
CA LEU A 242 14.09 -6.58 5.30
C LEU A 242 12.71 -7.20 5.52
N HIS A 243 11.95 -6.71 6.49
CA HIS A 243 10.57 -7.11 6.73
C HIS A 243 9.68 -6.86 5.51
N TYR A 244 9.80 -5.69 4.88
CA TYR A 244 9.11 -5.36 3.64
C TYR A 244 9.50 -6.27 2.48
N ALA A 245 10.79 -6.59 2.35
CA ALA A 245 11.28 -7.53 1.34
C ALA A 245 10.68 -8.94 1.53
N VAL A 246 10.53 -9.40 2.78
CA VAL A 246 9.89 -10.69 3.09
C VAL A 246 8.44 -10.73 2.59
N TYR A 247 7.64 -9.69 2.85
CA TYR A 247 6.25 -9.64 2.36
C TYR A 247 6.15 -9.52 0.85
N PHE A 248 7.02 -8.71 0.24
CA PHE A 248 7.09 -8.61 -1.20
C PHE A 248 7.42 -9.95 -1.87
N LEU A 249 8.46 -10.66 -1.38
CA LEU A 249 8.85 -11.97 -1.90
C LEU A 249 7.80 -13.05 -1.61
N ALA A 250 7.10 -12.98 -0.48
CA ALA A 250 5.95 -13.84 -0.21
C ALA A 250 4.83 -13.63 -1.25
N GLY A 251 4.55 -12.37 -1.61
CA GLY A 251 3.65 -12.05 -2.71
C GLY A 251 4.11 -12.64 -4.04
N VAL A 252 5.40 -12.51 -4.37
CA VAL A 252 6.00 -13.14 -5.57
C VAL A 252 5.81 -14.65 -5.56
N ALA A 253 6.06 -15.31 -4.42
CA ALA A 253 5.88 -16.75 -4.28
C ALA A 253 4.41 -17.17 -4.46
N ILE A 254 3.47 -16.48 -3.83
CA ILE A 254 2.04 -16.77 -3.95
C ILE A 254 1.55 -16.55 -5.38
N GLY A 255 2.00 -15.47 -6.04
CA GLY A 255 1.53 -15.06 -7.36
C GLY A 255 2.14 -15.81 -8.53
N ALA A 256 3.30 -16.48 -8.36
CA ALA A 256 4.04 -17.08 -9.47
C ALA A 256 3.28 -18.20 -10.21
N CYS A 257 2.45 -18.98 -9.53
CA CYS A 257 1.59 -20.01 -10.12
C CYS A 257 0.15 -19.54 -10.41
N GLY A 258 -0.12 -18.23 -10.28
CA GLY A 258 -1.43 -17.61 -10.47
C GLY A 258 -2.19 -17.40 -9.15
N ILE A 259 -2.79 -16.22 -9.03
CA ILE A 259 -3.50 -15.78 -7.81
C ILE A 259 -4.79 -16.57 -7.50
N GLU A 260 -5.29 -17.31 -8.46
CA GLU A 260 -6.56 -18.05 -8.38
C GLU A 260 -6.39 -19.47 -7.85
N ARG A 261 -5.15 -19.85 -7.57
CA ARG A 261 -4.78 -21.20 -7.14
C ARG A 261 -4.20 -21.19 -5.73
N GLY A 262 -4.41 -22.27 -5.00
CA GLY A 262 -3.81 -22.47 -3.68
C GLY A 262 -4.39 -21.57 -2.59
N LEU A 263 -3.55 -20.75 -1.96
CA LEU A 263 -3.92 -19.95 -0.78
C LEU A 263 -5.06 -18.95 -1.05
N LEU A 264 -5.06 -18.31 -2.22
CA LEU A 264 -6.03 -17.29 -2.63
C LEU A 264 -7.20 -17.86 -3.45
N ALA A 265 -7.27 -19.18 -3.63
CA ALA A 265 -8.40 -19.79 -4.30
C ALA A 265 -9.73 -19.39 -3.62
N PRO A 266 -10.84 -19.26 -4.38
CA PRO A 266 -12.14 -18.86 -3.82
C PRO A 266 -12.61 -19.75 -2.68
N ASP A 267 -12.23 -21.04 -2.71
CA ASP A 267 -12.48 -22.05 -1.67
C ASP A 267 -11.21 -22.49 -0.96
N GLY A 268 -10.16 -21.67 -1.03
CA GLY A 268 -8.87 -21.92 -0.43
C GLY A 268 -8.88 -21.86 1.10
N PRO A 269 -7.81 -22.35 1.75
CA PRO A 269 -7.71 -22.39 3.20
C PRO A 269 -7.81 -21.01 3.85
N LEU A 270 -7.30 -19.97 3.20
CA LEU A 270 -7.41 -18.58 3.67
C LEU A 270 -8.87 -18.14 3.76
N VAL A 271 -9.63 -18.35 2.69
CA VAL A 271 -11.04 -17.92 2.60
C VAL A 271 -11.93 -18.72 3.56
N ARG A 272 -11.68 -20.02 3.71
CA ARG A 272 -12.43 -20.87 4.66
C ARG A 272 -12.23 -20.45 6.12
N SER A 273 -11.02 -19.96 6.44
CA SER A 273 -10.66 -19.54 7.80
C SER A 273 -10.80 -18.03 8.06
N TRP A 274 -11.52 -17.27 7.23
CA TRP A 274 -11.64 -15.81 7.35
C TRP A 274 -12.05 -15.32 8.74
N ARG A 275 -12.94 -16.03 9.45
CA ARG A 275 -13.36 -15.70 10.82
C ARG A 275 -12.20 -15.81 11.81
N ARG A 276 -11.34 -16.83 11.66
CA ARG A 276 -10.16 -17.00 12.53
C ARG A 276 -9.19 -15.84 12.34
N TRP A 277 -8.97 -15.41 11.10
CA TRP A 277 -8.12 -14.25 10.80
C TRP A 277 -8.71 -12.96 11.36
N LEU A 278 -10.02 -12.76 11.24
CA LEU A 278 -10.72 -11.59 11.77
C LEU A 278 -10.65 -11.49 13.30
N VAL A 279 -10.58 -12.62 14.00
CA VAL A 279 -10.38 -12.65 15.47
C VAL A 279 -8.90 -12.55 15.83
N ALA A 280 -8.00 -13.23 15.10
CA ALA A 280 -6.57 -13.22 15.39
C ALA A 280 -5.94 -11.81 15.22
N ALA A 281 -6.37 -11.04 14.21
CA ALA A 281 -5.79 -9.73 13.94
C ALA A 281 -5.95 -8.75 15.12
N PRO A 282 -7.12 -8.48 15.70
CA PRO A 282 -7.25 -7.59 16.85
C PRO A 282 -6.60 -8.13 18.12
N LEU A 283 -6.60 -9.46 18.32
CA LEU A 283 -5.94 -10.06 19.50
C LEU A 283 -4.42 -9.89 19.44
N LEU A 284 -3.80 -10.17 18.29
CA LEU A 284 -2.37 -10.03 18.10
C LEU A 284 -1.95 -8.57 18.02
N PHE A 285 -2.80 -7.70 17.48
CA PHE A 285 -2.60 -6.25 17.56
C PHE A 285 -2.64 -5.78 19.02
N GLY A 286 -3.60 -6.22 19.82
CA GLY A 286 -3.69 -5.91 21.26
C GLY A 286 -2.46 -6.40 22.04
N LEU A 287 -1.95 -7.60 21.72
CA LEU A 287 -0.71 -8.10 22.29
C LEU A 287 0.48 -7.19 21.97
N TRP A 288 0.62 -6.78 20.69
CA TRP A 288 1.67 -5.85 20.29
C TRP A 288 1.51 -4.48 20.95
N ALA A 289 0.31 -3.90 20.93
CA ALA A 289 0.06 -2.61 21.55
C ALA A 289 0.34 -2.62 23.08
N GLY A 290 -0.07 -3.69 23.78
CA GLY A 290 0.22 -3.87 25.19
C GLY A 290 1.70 -4.03 25.49
N THR A 291 2.41 -4.88 24.75
CA THR A 291 3.87 -5.05 24.93
C THR A 291 4.63 -3.77 24.58
N THR A 292 4.22 -3.04 23.54
CA THR A 292 4.82 -1.75 23.17
C THR A 292 4.58 -0.70 24.23
N ALA A 293 3.36 -0.61 24.78
CA ALA A 293 3.06 0.33 25.86
C ALA A 293 3.95 0.12 27.10
N LEU A 294 4.32 -1.12 27.40
CA LEU A 294 5.26 -1.44 28.46
C LEU A 294 6.72 -1.03 28.15
N THR A 295 7.06 -0.76 26.89
CA THR A 295 8.40 -0.29 26.50
C THR A 295 8.53 1.24 26.49
N LEU A 296 7.43 2.00 26.57
CA LEU A 296 7.43 3.46 26.45
C LEU A 296 7.98 4.22 27.68
N PRO A 297 7.79 3.77 28.95
CA PRO A 297 8.18 4.55 30.12
C PRO A 297 9.68 4.71 30.35
N GLY A 298 10.55 4.05 29.57
CA GLY A 298 12.00 4.12 29.74
C GLY A 298 12.74 2.94 29.09
N PRO A 299 14.02 2.73 29.42
CA PRO A 299 14.80 1.61 28.90
C PRO A 299 14.16 0.27 29.28
N ALA A 300 13.54 -0.37 28.32
CA ALA A 300 12.87 -1.65 28.53
C ALA A 300 13.89 -2.82 28.53
N PRO A 301 13.67 -3.88 29.33
CA PRO A 301 14.48 -5.10 29.28
C PRO A 301 14.50 -5.71 27.86
N LEU A 302 15.65 -6.27 27.47
CA LEU A 302 15.85 -6.87 26.13
C LEU A 302 14.75 -7.90 25.79
N GLY A 303 14.37 -8.75 26.76
CA GLY A 303 13.32 -9.74 26.57
C GLY A 303 11.97 -9.12 26.19
N LEU A 304 11.60 -7.97 26.79
CA LEU A 304 10.38 -7.26 26.47
C LEU A 304 10.44 -6.60 25.09
N GLN A 305 11.61 -6.05 24.70
CA GLN A 305 11.81 -5.49 23.36
C GLN A 305 11.70 -6.59 22.28
N ILE A 306 12.29 -7.76 22.51
CA ILE A 306 12.16 -8.92 21.61
C ILE A 306 10.70 -9.36 21.52
N LEU A 307 10.00 -9.47 22.66
CA LEU A 307 8.59 -9.87 22.69
C LEU A 307 7.72 -8.89 21.91
N SER A 308 7.92 -7.58 22.10
CA SER A 308 7.22 -6.54 21.34
C SER A 308 7.50 -6.64 19.83
N GLY A 309 8.75 -6.90 19.43
CA GLY A 309 9.11 -7.08 18.04
C GLY A 309 8.50 -8.34 17.41
N VAL A 310 8.44 -9.45 18.13
CA VAL A 310 7.74 -10.68 17.68
C VAL A 310 6.24 -10.44 17.59
N ALA A 311 5.66 -9.77 18.58
CA ALA A 311 4.25 -9.41 18.57
C ALA A 311 3.90 -8.48 17.39
N PHE A 312 4.80 -7.54 17.02
CA PHE A 312 4.67 -6.74 15.80
C PHE A 312 4.58 -7.60 14.55
N ALA A 313 5.49 -8.56 14.38
CA ALA A 313 5.49 -9.47 13.23
C ALA A 313 4.20 -10.30 13.15
N LEU A 314 3.69 -10.79 14.28
CA LEU A 314 2.43 -11.52 14.38
C LEU A 314 1.22 -10.64 14.07
N ALA A 315 1.18 -9.40 14.61
CA ALA A 315 0.11 -8.44 14.35
C ALA A 315 0.07 -8.02 12.87
N CYS A 316 1.23 -7.74 12.28
CA CYS A 316 1.37 -7.45 10.85
C CYS A 316 0.85 -8.61 9.99
N PHE A 317 1.32 -9.82 10.27
CA PHE A 317 0.93 -11.03 9.56
C PHE A 317 -0.58 -11.27 9.63
N SER A 318 -1.13 -11.31 10.84
CA SER A 318 -2.57 -11.58 11.02
C SER A 318 -3.45 -10.53 10.37
N SER A 319 -3.08 -9.24 10.46
CA SER A 319 -3.83 -8.14 9.83
C SER A 319 -3.77 -8.20 8.30
N CYS A 320 -2.61 -8.47 7.71
CA CYS A 320 -2.47 -8.67 6.26
C CYS A 320 -3.40 -9.78 5.75
N PHE A 321 -3.38 -10.94 6.42
CA PHE A 321 -4.16 -12.09 5.99
C PHE A 321 -5.64 -11.97 6.36
N ALA A 322 -6.00 -11.23 7.40
CA ALA A 322 -7.39 -10.90 7.72
C ALA A 322 -8.02 -10.04 6.61
N VAL A 323 -7.37 -8.93 6.24
CA VAL A 323 -7.86 -8.05 5.17
C VAL A 323 -7.94 -8.82 3.85
N LEU A 324 -6.94 -9.62 3.52
CA LEU A 324 -6.92 -10.43 2.30
C LEU A 324 -8.04 -11.49 2.29
N ALA A 325 -8.24 -12.20 3.40
CA ALA A 325 -9.28 -13.22 3.52
C ALA A 325 -10.69 -12.64 3.39
N VAL A 326 -10.94 -11.51 4.06
CA VAL A 326 -12.22 -10.77 3.98
C VAL A 326 -12.45 -10.26 2.57
N ALA A 327 -11.44 -9.65 1.95
CA ALA A 327 -11.56 -9.14 0.58
C ALA A 327 -11.83 -10.26 -0.43
N VAL A 328 -11.06 -11.36 -0.40
CA VAL A 328 -11.28 -12.50 -1.30
C VAL A 328 -12.62 -13.18 -1.04
N ARG A 329 -13.16 -13.13 0.18
CA ARG A 329 -14.46 -13.71 0.51
C ARG A 329 -15.63 -12.84 0.05
N PHE A 330 -15.57 -11.52 0.26
CA PHE A 330 -16.72 -10.62 0.17
C PHE A 330 -16.63 -9.57 -0.94
N ALA A 331 -15.42 -9.14 -1.34
CA ALA A 331 -15.25 -8.08 -2.34
C ALA A 331 -15.38 -8.59 -3.79
N ARG A 332 -16.41 -9.37 -4.09
CA ARG A 332 -16.64 -10.02 -5.40
C ARG A 332 -17.75 -9.38 -6.21
N ILE A 333 -18.15 -8.18 -5.84
CA ILE A 333 -19.23 -7.44 -6.49
C ILE A 333 -18.66 -6.43 -7.48
N ARG A 334 -19.41 -6.16 -8.54
CA ARG A 334 -19.14 -5.07 -9.48
C ARG A 334 -20.19 -3.99 -9.29
N THR A 335 -19.74 -2.77 -9.06
CA THR A 335 -20.59 -1.58 -9.09
C THR A 335 -19.87 -0.48 -9.86
N PRO A 336 -20.59 0.44 -10.54
CA PRO A 336 -19.96 1.56 -11.23
C PRO A 336 -19.08 2.42 -10.30
N VAL A 337 -19.46 2.54 -9.03
CA VAL A 337 -18.72 3.28 -8.00
C VAL A 337 -17.37 2.61 -7.73
N LEU A 338 -17.35 1.29 -7.47
CA LEU A 338 -16.12 0.54 -7.24
C LEU A 338 -15.23 0.52 -8.48
N ASP A 339 -15.79 0.38 -9.67
CA ASP A 339 -15.02 0.39 -10.91
C ASP A 339 -14.39 1.77 -11.15
N SER A 340 -15.10 2.86 -10.87
CA SER A 340 -14.57 4.22 -10.92
C SER A 340 -13.49 4.44 -9.85
N LEU A 341 -13.72 4.00 -8.62
CA LEU A 341 -12.75 4.15 -7.51
C LEU A 341 -11.45 3.41 -7.81
N LYS A 342 -11.51 2.15 -8.28
CA LYS A 342 -10.33 1.39 -8.70
C LYS A 342 -9.55 2.08 -9.81
N ALA A 343 -10.27 2.57 -10.81
CA ALA A 343 -9.66 3.25 -11.94
C ALA A 343 -8.91 4.52 -11.54
N ASN A 344 -9.37 5.20 -10.49
CA ASN A 344 -8.79 6.44 -10.00
C ASN A 344 -7.84 6.25 -8.80
N ALA A 345 -7.80 5.07 -8.17
CA ALA A 345 -7.09 4.82 -6.90
C ALA A 345 -5.64 5.29 -6.89
N PHE A 346 -4.88 5.04 -7.96
CA PHE A 346 -3.47 5.46 -8.04
C PHE A 346 -3.32 6.98 -8.14
N GLY A 347 -4.10 7.66 -8.97
CA GLY A 347 -4.08 9.13 -9.05
C GLY A 347 -4.55 9.77 -7.75
N MET A 348 -5.57 9.23 -7.09
CA MET A 348 -6.01 9.68 -5.77
C MET A 348 -4.88 9.55 -4.75
N TYR A 349 -4.13 8.44 -4.75
CA TYR A 349 -2.96 8.26 -3.91
C TYR A 349 -1.91 9.36 -4.14
N LEU A 350 -1.68 9.77 -5.38
CA LEU A 350 -0.67 10.78 -5.71
C LEU A 350 -1.00 12.18 -5.18
N ILE A 351 -2.29 12.54 -5.11
CA ILE A 351 -2.71 13.93 -4.82
C ILE A 351 -3.46 14.11 -3.50
N HIS A 352 -3.89 13.02 -2.83
CA HIS A 352 -4.74 13.12 -1.62
C HIS A 352 -4.13 13.97 -0.52
N TYR A 353 -2.80 13.94 -0.38
CA TYR A 353 -2.12 14.56 0.74
C TYR A 353 -2.24 16.09 0.76
N VAL A 354 -2.33 16.72 -0.42
CA VAL A 354 -2.66 18.15 -0.51
C VAL A 354 -4.02 18.41 0.15
N PHE A 355 -5.03 17.65 -0.24
CA PHE A 355 -6.38 17.88 0.29
C PHE A 355 -6.48 17.56 1.78
N VAL A 356 -5.82 16.50 2.24
CA VAL A 356 -5.76 16.17 3.67
C VAL A 356 -5.21 17.35 4.47
N VAL A 357 -4.01 17.82 4.15
CA VAL A 357 -3.31 18.83 4.96
C VAL A 357 -4.01 20.18 4.89
N TRP A 358 -4.53 20.58 3.72
CA TRP A 358 -5.28 21.83 3.58
C TRP A 358 -6.62 21.79 4.30
N LEU A 359 -7.35 20.66 4.28
CA LEU A 359 -8.61 20.52 5.00
C LEU A 359 -8.39 20.48 6.53
N GLN A 360 -7.34 19.79 6.99
CA GLN A 360 -6.95 19.80 8.40
C GLN A 360 -6.65 21.25 8.85
N TYR A 361 -5.86 21.99 8.09
CA TYR A 361 -5.53 23.38 8.39
C TYR A 361 -6.77 24.30 8.39
N ALA A 362 -7.63 24.17 7.40
CA ALA A 362 -8.87 24.95 7.31
C ALA A 362 -9.84 24.69 8.47
N LEU A 363 -9.80 23.49 9.06
CA LEU A 363 -10.65 23.13 10.19
C LEU A 363 -10.04 23.46 11.57
N LEU A 364 -8.82 24.01 11.65
CA LEU A 364 -8.19 24.39 12.92
C LEU A 364 -9.08 25.31 13.76
N PRO A 365 -9.67 26.40 13.23
CA PRO A 365 -10.48 27.34 14.02
C PRO A 365 -11.85 26.79 14.40
N ALA A 366 -12.27 25.66 13.83
CA ALA A 366 -13.58 25.09 14.11
C ALA A 366 -13.60 24.38 15.48
N GLU A 367 -14.54 24.69 16.33
CA GLU A 367 -14.76 24.04 17.64
C GLU A 367 -15.60 22.77 17.49
N LEU A 368 -15.12 21.83 16.67
CA LEU A 368 -15.78 20.55 16.43
C LEU A 368 -15.01 19.42 17.09
N PRO A 369 -15.67 18.33 17.53
CA PRO A 369 -14.99 17.13 18.02
C PRO A 369 -14.03 16.55 16.98
N ALA A 370 -12.91 15.97 17.45
CA ALA A 370 -11.90 15.34 16.61
C ALA A 370 -12.48 14.35 15.57
N SER A 371 -13.46 13.54 16.00
CA SER A 371 -14.12 12.56 15.13
C SER A 371 -14.89 13.22 13.98
N LEU A 372 -15.56 14.34 14.23
CA LEU A 372 -16.30 15.06 13.21
C LEU A 372 -15.36 15.78 12.23
N LYS A 373 -14.29 16.44 12.75
CA LYS A 373 -13.23 17.02 11.90
C LYS A 373 -12.61 15.96 10.99
N ALA A 374 -12.23 14.80 11.57
CA ALA A 374 -11.67 13.69 10.82
C ALA A 374 -12.62 13.16 9.72
N ALA A 375 -13.92 13.09 10.02
CA ALA A 375 -14.92 12.68 9.03
C ALA A 375 -15.04 13.70 7.87
N PHE A 376 -15.03 15.00 8.15
CA PHE A 376 -15.01 16.04 7.11
C PHE A 376 -13.73 16.01 6.28
N VAL A 377 -12.55 15.83 6.92
CA VAL A 377 -11.28 15.69 6.20
C VAL A 377 -11.30 14.47 5.30
N PHE A 378 -11.73 13.31 5.82
CA PHE A 378 -11.81 12.08 5.03
C PHE A 378 -12.78 12.22 3.85
N GLY A 379 -14.02 12.67 4.10
CA GLY A 379 -15.04 12.84 3.06
C GLY A 379 -14.62 13.87 2.01
N GLY A 380 -14.10 15.02 2.44
CA GLY A 380 -13.59 16.06 1.55
C GLY A 380 -12.39 15.60 0.72
N THR A 381 -11.42 14.92 1.35
CA THR A 381 -10.25 14.36 0.66
C THR A 381 -10.68 13.30 -0.36
N LEU A 382 -11.58 12.40 0.01
CA LEU A 382 -12.11 11.38 -0.89
C LEU A 382 -12.76 12.02 -2.11
N ALA A 383 -13.68 12.95 -1.91
CA ALA A 383 -14.39 13.62 -2.99
C ALA A 383 -13.45 14.42 -3.91
N LEU A 384 -12.61 15.29 -3.32
CA LEU A 384 -11.70 16.15 -4.09
C LEU A 384 -10.64 15.34 -4.84
N SER A 385 -9.99 14.38 -4.19
CA SER A 385 -8.98 13.56 -4.87
C SER A 385 -9.59 12.71 -5.98
N TRP A 386 -10.80 12.20 -5.81
CA TRP A 386 -11.50 11.43 -6.83
C TRP A 386 -11.90 12.29 -8.04
N ILE A 387 -12.56 13.43 -7.79
CA ILE A 387 -13.00 14.37 -8.84
C ILE A 387 -11.79 14.88 -9.64
N VAL A 388 -10.76 15.35 -8.95
CA VAL A 388 -9.55 15.90 -9.60
C VAL A 388 -8.82 14.80 -10.38
N THR A 389 -8.67 13.60 -9.82
CA THR A 389 -8.05 12.49 -10.56
C THR A 389 -8.87 12.11 -11.81
N ALA A 390 -10.20 12.03 -11.69
CA ALA A 390 -11.06 11.72 -12.82
C ALA A 390 -10.97 12.78 -13.93
N ALA A 391 -10.83 14.06 -13.56
CA ALA A 391 -10.60 15.15 -14.50
C ALA A 391 -9.21 15.05 -15.16
N LEU A 392 -8.15 14.86 -14.37
CA LEU A 392 -6.77 14.75 -14.87
C LEU A 392 -6.58 13.56 -15.82
N ARG A 393 -7.29 12.46 -15.62
CA ARG A 393 -7.26 11.30 -16.53
C ARG A 393 -7.77 11.60 -17.93
N ARG A 394 -8.56 12.68 -18.12
CA ARG A 394 -9.03 13.11 -19.44
C ARG A 394 -7.93 13.78 -20.26
N VAL A 395 -6.87 14.26 -19.61
CA VAL A 395 -5.70 14.84 -20.27
C VAL A 395 -4.72 13.71 -20.62
N PRO A 396 -4.48 13.38 -21.91
CA PRO A 396 -3.77 12.16 -22.31
C PRO A 396 -2.38 12.01 -21.68
N ALA A 397 -1.58 13.08 -21.64
CA ALA A 397 -0.24 13.07 -21.08
C ALA A 397 -0.25 12.78 -19.57
N ILE A 398 -1.15 13.42 -18.81
CA ILE A 398 -1.28 13.22 -17.38
C ILE A 398 -1.91 11.84 -17.09
N GLY A 399 -2.93 11.47 -17.87
CA GLY A 399 -3.59 10.17 -17.75
C GLY A 399 -2.61 9.00 -17.79
N LEU A 400 -1.63 9.05 -18.70
CA LEU A 400 -0.58 8.03 -18.80
C LEU A 400 0.30 7.94 -17.53
N VAL A 401 0.60 9.07 -16.91
CA VAL A 401 1.41 9.13 -15.68
C VAL A 401 0.63 8.63 -14.47
N ILE A 402 -0.67 8.95 -14.37
CA ILE A 402 -1.52 8.54 -13.24
C ILE A 402 -2.23 7.19 -13.46
N GLY A 403 -1.76 6.40 -14.42
CA GLY A 403 -2.17 5.00 -14.61
C GLY A 403 -3.45 4.81 -15.44
N ALA A 404 -3.84 5.77 -16.29
CA ALA A 404 -4.83 5.48 -17.32
C ALA A 404 -4.25 4.46 -18.30
N ASP A 405 -5.02 3.42 -18.61
CA ASP A 405 -4.62 2.47 -19.65
C ASP A 405 -4.44 3.22 -20.96
N ARG A 406 -3.36 2.90 -21.69
CA ARG A 406 -3.25 3.32 -23.09
C ARG A 406 -4.46 2.75 -23.78
N ALA A 407 -5.39 3.60 -24.23
CA ALA A 407 -6.46 3.16 -25.10
C ALA A 407 -5.79 2.40 -26.24
N ALA A 408 -6.04 1.10 -26.34
CA ALA A 408 -5.61 0.34 -27.50
C ALA A 408 -6.07 1.14 -28.73
N PRO A 409 -5.19 1.41 -29.72
CA PRO A 409 -5.63 2.08 -30.92
C PRO A 409 -6.85 1.31 -31.40
N ARG A 410 -8.01 1.97 -31.48
CA ARG A 410 -9.16 1.41 -32.18
C ARG A 410 -8.63 1.15 -33.58
N LEU A 411 -8.36 -0.13 -33.90
CA LEU A 411 -8.13 -0.56 -35.26
C LEU A 411 -9.42 -0.20 -36.01
N ALA A 412 -9.40 1.01 -36.59
CA ALA A 412 -10.41 1.44 -37.50
C ALA A 412 -10.45 0.40 -38.62
N GLY A 413 -11.58 -0.28 -38.74
CA GLY A 413 -12.00 -0.94 -39.96
C GLY A 413 -11.21 -2.19 -40.35
N ARG A 414 -11.42 -3.30 -39.65
CA ARG A 414 -11.48 -4.57 -40.38
C ARG A 414 -12.90 -4.72 -40.89
N PRO A 415 -13.14 -4.72 -42.24
CA PRO A 415 -14.45 -5.06 -42.76
C PRO A 415 -14.78 -6.48 -42.32
N SER A 416 -15.99 -6.67 -41.85
CA SER A 416 -16.56 -7.97 -41.53
C SER A 416 -16.39 -8.90 -42.72
N PRO A 417 -15.90 -10.14 -42.56
CA PRO A 417 -15.87 -11.09 -43.66
C PRO A 417 -17.29 -11.33 -44.10
N ALA A 418 -17.52 -11.13 -45.41
CA ALA A 418 -18.80 -11.39 -46.05
C ALA A 418 -19.23 -12.86 -45.82
N PRO A 419 -20.52 -13.13 -45.62
CA PRO A 419 -20.99 -14.50 -45.45
C PRO A 419 -20.70 -15.32 -46.71
N SER A 420 -19.98 -16.41 -46.54
CA SER A 420 -19.70 -17.37 -47.62
C SER A 420 -21.02 -17.94 -48.10
N ARG A 421 -21.41 -17.61 -49.32
CA ARG A 421 -22.49 -18.29 -50.05
C ARG A 421 -22.12 -19.77 -50.19
N SER A 422 -22.84 -20.62 -49.46
CA SER A 422 -22.86 -22.04 -49.77
C SER A 422 -23.54 -22.25 -51.14
N GLN A 423 -22.76 -22.53 -52.14
CA GLN A 423 -23.28 -23.06 -53.40
C GLN A 423 -23.78 -24.48 -53.13
N GLY A 424 -25.12 -24.63 -53.23
CA GLY A 424 -25.71 -25.92 -53.36
C GLY A 424 -25.33 -26.54 -54.70
N LEU A 425 -24.86 -27.75 -54.67
CA LEU A 425 -24.79 -28.66 -55.80
C LEU A 425 -25.74 -29.82 -55.50
N ALA A 426 -26.87 -29.76 -56.19
CA ALA A 426 -27.73 -30.91 -56.40
C ALA A 426 -27.06 -31.86 -57.37
N ARG A 427 -26.89 -33.14 -57.00
CA ARG A 427 -27.25 -34.35 -57.76
C ARG A 427 -27.00 -35.57 -56.88
#